data_f0895ddcf173ec97621937e7d9cdd149
#
_entry.id   f0895ddcf173ec97621937e7d9cdd149
#
_cell.length_a   1.000
_cell.length_b   1.000
_cell.length_c   1.000
_cell.angle_alpha   90.00
_cell.angle_beta   90.00
_cell.angle_gamma   90.00
#
_symmetry.space_group_name_H-M   'P 1'
#
loop_
_entity.id
_entity.type
_entity.pdbx_description
1 polymer ?
#
loop_
_entity_poly.entity_id
_entity_poly.type
_entity_poly.pdbx_seq_one_letter_code
_entity_poly.pdbx_strand_id
1 'polypeptide(L)'
;HWNAAPFNSSSFVNKSNVNDLEFFLRLLDEVNQNNILDLNRVYAIGYSNGGMFSHFLACNTENVFAAIGDVAGTMLTDAYNSCKPTSPVPVLKIHGTNDGVVPYDAEASFDNNVHDQFKTVNQVIDFWKRNNKANDQFTLNNYVSSSWEEYMGPVNYEKYTYESDDNNSQVVHYKMLGGRHWWDYSSDEDLKTSSLLWNFFSNHTRE
;
A
#
# COMPACT_ATOMS: atom_id res chain seq x y z
N HIS A 1 13.74 3.34 -8.51
CA HIS A 1 12.94 2.13 -8.72
C HIS A 1 13.35 1.07 -7.71
N TRP A 2 12.38 0.56 -6.95
CA TRP A 2 12.61 -0.45 -5.93
C TRP A 2 12.46 -1.85 -6.51
N ASN A 3 13.28 -2.80 -6.05
CA ASN A 3 13.14 -4.22 -6.32
C ASN A 3 12.02 -4.77 -5.41
N ALA A 4 10.80 -4.75 -5.91
CA ALA A 4 9.58 -5.06 -5.14
C ALA A 4 9.08 -6.51 -5.34
N ALA A 5 9.98 -7.41 -5.68
CA ALA A 5 9.72 -8.85 -5.84
C ALA A 5 10.89 -9.65 -5.22
N PRO A 6 10.72 -10.96 -4.94
CA PRO A 6 11.78 -11.79 -4.42
C PRO A 6 13.07 -11.67 -5.23
N PHE A 7 14.22 -11.67 -4.57
CA PHE A 7 15.53 -11.45 -5.20
C PHE A 7 15.81 -12.38 -6.39
N ASN A 8 15.29 -13.59 -6.34
CA ASN A 8 15.42 -14.59 -7.42
C ASN A 8 14.32 -14.50 -8.48
N SER A 9 13.40 -13.54 -8.36
CA SER A 9 12.34 -13.35 -9.34
C SER A 9 12.93 -12.79 -10.64
N SER A 10 12.44 -13.29 -11.76
CA SER A 10 12.70 -12.71 -13.09
C SER A 10 11.82 -11.48 -13.37
N SER A 11 11.21 -10.91 -12.33
CA SER A 11 10.43 -9.69 -12.44
C SER A 11 11.27 -8.54 -12.99
N PHE A 12 10.69 -7.81 -13.92
CA PHE A 12 11.35 -6.66 -14.53
C PHE A 12 11.50 -5.49 -13.53
N VAL A 13 10.75 -5.48 -12.42
CA VAL A 13 10.93 -4.48 -11.35
C VAL A 13 12.23 -4.69 -10.60
N ASN A 14 12.79 -5.90 -10.62
CA ASN A 14 14.12 -6.18 -10.06
C ASN A 14 15.21 -5.77 -11.05
N LYS A 15 15.34 -4.45 -11.27
CA LYS A 15 16.26 -3.89 -12.29
C LYS A 15 17.73 -3.87 -11.89
N SER A 16 18.03 -4.23 -10.66
CA SER A 16 19.41 -4.20 -10.14
C SER A 16 19.67 -5.40 -9.24
N ASN A 17 20.94 -5.72 -9.04
CA ASN A 17 21.39 -6.73 -8.08
C ASN A 17 21.49 -6.14 -6.64
N VAL A 18 20.84 -5.01 -6.38
CA VAL A 18 20.78 -4.40 -5.04
C VAL A 18 19.69 -5.08 -4.22
N ASN A 19 20.02 -5.42 -2.99
CA ASN A 19 19.05 -5.91 -2.02
C ASN A 19 18.40 -4.73 -1.29
N ASP A 20 17.32 -4.19 -1.87
CA ASP A 20 16.62 -3.02 -1.30
C ASP A 20 16.00 -3.31 0.07
N LEU A 21 15.61 -4.56 0.34
CA LEU A 21 15.13 -4.98 1.66
C LEU A 21 16.25 -4.85 2.72
N GLU A 22 17.44 -5.36 2.42
CA GLU A 22 18.58 -5.24 3.31
C GLU A 22 19.02 -3.79 3.48
N PHE A 23 19.02 -3.02 2.39
CA PHE A 23 19.28 -1.58 2.46
C PHE A 23 18.34 -0.88 3.43
N PHE A 24 17.03 -1.15 3.34
CA PHE A 24 16.04 -0.55 4.24
C PHE A 24 16.30 -0.93 5.71
N LEU A 25 16.55 -2.21 5.99
CA LEU A 25 16.79 -2.67 7.36
C LEU A 25 18.05 -2.04 7.95
N ARG A 26 19.13 -1.95 7.17
CA ARG A 26 20.37 -1.26 7.60
C ARG A 26 20.15 0.23 7.81
N LEU A 27 19.36 0.88 6.94
CA LEU A 27 19.01 2.30 7.11
C LEU A 27 18.25 2.53 8.41
N LEU A 28 17.27 1.68 8.73
CA LEU A 28 16.51 1.77 9.97
C LEU A 28 17.43 1.62 11.19
N ASP A 29 18.34 0.65 11.16
CA ASP A 29 19.33 0.42 12.23
C ASP A 29 20.26 1.63 12.38
N GLU A 30 20.80 2.17 11.30
CA GLU A 30 21.71 3.34 11.32
C GLU A 30 21.01 4.58 11.88
N VAL A 31 19.76 4.83 11.45
CA VAL A 31 18.99 5.97 11.96
C VAL A 31 18.67 5.77 13.44
N ASN A 32 18.34 4.55 13.87
CA ASN A 32 18.05 4.26 15.29
C ASN A 32 19.28 4.38 16.18
N GLN A 33 20.47 4.04 15.70
CA GLN A 33 21.71 4.20 16.46
C GLN A 33 22.08 5.67 16.70
N ASN A 34 21.72 6.53 15.77
CA ASN A 34 22.05 7.96 15.81
C ASN A 34 20.92 8.85 16.35
N ASN A 35 19.74 8.30 16.60
CA ASN A 35 18.56 9.02 17.05
C ASN A 35 17.76 8.16 18.03
N ILE A 36 16.89 8.81 18.81
CA ILE A 36 15.90 8.13 19.62
C ILE A 36 14.64 7.96 18.78
N LEU A 37 14.43 6.75 18.24
CA LEU A 37 13.23 6.41 17.47
C LEU A 37 12.21 5.68 18.34
N ASP A 38 10.95 5.93 18.07
CA ASP A 38 9.87 5.04 18.51
C ASP A 38 9.73 3.88 17.51
N LEU A 39 10.41 2.78 17.77
CA LEU A 39 10.38 1.60 16.92
C LEU A 39 9.00 0.92 16.86
N ASN A 40 8.07 1.28 17.75
CA ASN A 40 6.69 0.80 17.66
C ASN A 40 5.84 1.61 16.67
N ARG A 41 6.40 2.68 16.09
CA ARG A 41 5.74 3.58 15.13
C ARG A 41 6.53 3.70 13.83
N VAL A 42 6.97 2.60 13.29
CA VAL A 42 7.62 2.54 11.97
C VAL A 42 6.56 2.24 10.91
N TYR A 43 6.50 3.07 9.88
CA TYR A 43 5.51 2.96 8.80
C TYR A 43 6.22 2.93 7.46
N ALA A 44 5.71 2.13 6.51
CA ALA A 44 6.16 2.18 5.12
C ALA A 44 5.05 2.72 4.24
N ILE A 45 5.35 3.73 3.45
CA ILE A 45 4.43 4.26 2.43
C ILE A 45 5.13 4.36 1.09
N GLY A 46 4.35 4.18 0.04
CA GLY A 46 4.87 4.37 -1.30
C GLY A 46 3.79 4.64 -2.34
N TYR A 47 4.24 5.27 -3.43
CA TYR A 47 3.46 5.53 -4.62
C TYR A 47 3.91 4.60 -5.73
N SER A 48 2.96 4.02 -6.48
CA SER A 48 3.26 3.18 -7.64
C SER A 48 4.21 2.02 -7.26
N ASN A 49 5.38 1.92 -7.85
CA ASN A 49 6.43 0.95 -7.46
C ASN A 49 6.84 1.07 -5.97
N GLY A 50 6.79 2.26 -5.38
CA GLY A 50 7.00 2.42 -3.93
C GLY A 50 5.91 1.76 -3.09
N GLY A 51 4.64 1.79 -3.54
CA GLY A 51 3.53 1.05 -2.92
C GLY A 51 3.73 -0.47 -3.02
N MET A 52 4.20 -0.96 -4.19
CA MET A 52 4.58 -2.36 -4.36
C MET A 52 5.68 -2.77 -3.36
N PHE A 53 6.66 -1.88 -3.17
CA PHE A 53 7.74 -2.12 -2.23
C PHE A 53 7.28 -2.08 -0.77
N SER A 54 6.30 -1.24 -0.41
CA SER A 54 5.72 -1.23 0.94
C SER A 54 5.08 -2.58 1.28
N HIS A 55 4.35 -3.20 0.36
CA HIS A 55 3.84 -4.56 0.53
C HIS A 55 4.98 -5.57 0.65
N PHE A 56 6.00 -5.48 -0.22
CA PHE A 56 7.15 -6.39 -0.20
C PHE A 56 7.91 -6.30 1.13
N LEU A 57 8.11 -5.11 1.67
CA LEU A 57 8.69 -4.91 3.00
C LEU A 57 7.86 -5.59 4.08
N ALA A 58 6.54 -5.35 4.13
CA ALA A 58 5.67 -5.96 5.14
C ALA A 58 5.63 -7.50 5.04
N CYS A 59 5.79 -8.05 3.83
CA CYS A 59 5.82 -9.50 3.60
C CYS A 59 7.12 -10.17 4.04
N ASN A 60 8.22 -9.43 4.12
CA ASN A 60 9.58 -9.97 4.28
C ASN A 60 10.30 -9.44 5.53
N THR A 61 9.58 -8.72 6.39
CA THR A 61 10.09 -8.27 7.68
C THR A 61 9.16 -8.77 8.78
N GLU A 62 9.74 -9.25 9.86
CA GLU A 62 8.96 -9.71 10.99
C GLU A 62 8.76 -8.56 11.97
N ASN A 63 7.50 -8.20 12.18
CA ASN A 63 7.11 -7.22 13.20
C ASN A 63 7.92 -5.90 13.18
N VAL A 64 8.17 -5.34 11.98
CA VAL A 64 8.87 -4.05 11.83
C VAL A 64 7.88 -2.90 11.70
N PHE A 65 6.82 -3.08 10.92
CA PHE A 65 5.90 -1.99 10.59
C PHE A 65 4.66 -1.99 11.47
N ALA A 66 4.31 -0.83 12.01
CA ALA A 66 3.04 -0.59 12.69
C ALA A 66 1.87 -0.49 11.69
N ALA A 67 2.12 -0.04 10.48
CA ALA A 67 1.19 -0.02 9.36
C ALA A 67 1.92 0.23 8.03
N ILE A 68 1.25 -0.08 6.92
CA ILE A 68 1.72 0.29 5.57
C ILE A 68 0.69 1.07 4.79
N GLY A 69 1.17 1.92 3.87
CA GLY A 69 0.35 2.69 2.93
C GLY A 69 0.78 2.44 1.49
N ASP A 70 -0.19 2.17 0.65
CA ASP A 70 0.00 1.97 -0.78
C ASP A 70 -0.89 2.93 -1.58
N VAL A 71 -0.27 3.79 -2.37
CA VAL A 71 -0.94 4.74 -3.28
C VAL A 71 -0.66 4.35 -4.72
N ALA A 72 -1.69 4.01 -5.46
CA ALA A 72 -1.64 3.61 -6.88
C ALA A 72 -0.62 2.49 -7.17
N GLY A 73 -0.29 1.67 -6.19
CA GLY A 73 0.53 0.47 -6.32
C GLY A 73 -0.30 -0.80 -6.33
N THR A 74 0.34 -1.95 -6.21
CA THR A 74 -0.27 -3.28 -6.11
C THR A 74 0.75 -4.29 -5.60
N MET A 75 0.43 -5.58 -5.64
CA MET A 75 1.40 -6.65 -5.49
C MET A 75 1.63 -7.33 -6.83
N LEU A 76 2.89 -7.61 -7.13
CA LEU A 76 3.26 -8.44 -8.28
C LEU A 76 3.04 -9.93 -7.94
N THR A 77 2.80 -10.75 -8.95
CA THR A 77 2.48 -12.17 -8.77
C THR A 77 3.50 -12.89 -7.89
N ASP A 78 4.80 -12.72 -8.13
CA ASP A 78 5.82 -13.39 -7.33
C ASP A 78 5.86 -12.87 -5.88
N ALA A 79 5.72 -11.56 -5.69
CA ALA A 79 5.63 -10.97 -4.36
C ALA A 79 4.39 -11.46 -3.60
N TYR A 80 3.24 -11.49 -4.27
CA TYR A 80 1.98 -11.97 -3.71
C TYR A 80 2.05 -13.45 -3.29
N ASN A 81 2.58 -14.31 -4.17
CA ASN A 81 2.66 -15.76 -3.94
C ASN A 81 3.66 -16.12 -2.83
N SER A 82 4.72 -15.35 -2.69
CA SER A 82 5.76 -15.56 -1.66
C SER A 82 5.46 -14.87 -0.34
N CYS A 83 4.51 -13.94 -0.31
CA CYS A 83 4.17 -13.13 0.86
C CYS A 83 3.59 -14.00 1.98
N LYS A 84 4.24 -14.02 3.13
CA LYS A 84 3.83 -14.77 4.32
C LYS A 84 4.09 -13.94 5.57
N PRO A 85 3.34 -12.86 5.81
CA PRO A 85 3.50 -12.06 7.01
C PRO A 85 3.30 -12.93 8.25
N THR A 86 4.13 -12.75 9.26
CA THR A 86 4.07 -13.52 10.53
C THR A 86 3.12 -12.90 11.54
N SER A 87 2.73 -11.64 11.31
CA SER A 87 1.80 -10.87 12.15
C SER A 87 0.82 -10.07 11.29
N PRO A 88 -0.33 -9.68 11.83
CA PRO A 88 -1.22 -8.73 11.17
C PRO A 88 -0.51 -7.39 10.93
N VAL A 89 -0.79 -6.76 9.79
CA VAL A 89 -0.25 -5.43 9.43
C VAL A 89 -1.39 -4.55 8.95
N PRO A 90 -1.74 -3.49 9.64
CA PRO A 90 -2.73 -2.51 9.17
C PRO A 90 -2.35 -1.94 7.80
N VAL A 91 -3.31 -1.86 6.89
CA VAL A 91 -3.05 -1.42 5.50
C VAL A 91 -4.00 -0.30 5.10
N LEU A 92 -3.43 0.80 4.60
CA LEU A 92 -4.18 1.82 3.87
C LEU A 92 -3.86 1.73 2.38
N LYS A 93 -4.88 1.45 1.58
CA LYS A 93 -4.81 1.40 0.11
C LYS A 93 -5.58 2.57 -0.50
N ILE A 94 -4.92 3.37 -1.35
CA ILE A 94 -5.53 4.46 -2.11
C ILE A 94 -5.33 4.18 -3.59
N HIS A 95 -6.41 4.11 -4.40
CA HIS A 95 -6.28 3.76 -5.82
C HIS A 95 -7.40 4.34 -6.69
N GLY A 96 -7.01 4.85 -7.86
CA GLY A 96 -7.94 5.35 -8.87
C GLY A 96 -8.55 4.25 -9.73
N THR A 97 -9.87 4.27 -9.95
CA THR A 97 -10.54 3.22 -10.75
C THR A 97 -10.25 3.31 -12.25
N ASN A 98 -9.70 4.44 -12.71
CA ASN A 98 -9.29 4.65 -14.11
C ASN A 98 -7.76 4.76 -14.23
N ASP A 99 -7.03 4.06 -13.36
CA ASP A 99 -5.57 3.98 -13.42
C ASP A 99 -5.15 3.19 -14.68
N GLY A 100 -4.50 3.88 -15.61
CA GLY A 100 -4.02 3.31 -16.87
C GLY A 100 -2.58 2.77 -16.79
N VAL A 101 -1.91 2.88 -15.65
CA VAL A 101 -0.53 2.42 -15.43
C VAL A 101 -0.51 1.16 -14.58
N VAL A 102 -1.21 1.19 -13.44
CA VAL A 102 -1.45 0.04 -12.57
C VAL A 102 -2.96 -0.17 -12.49
N PRO A 103 -3.54 -1.02 -13.37
CA PRO A 103 -4.99 -1.16 -13.51
C PRO A 103 -5.66 -1.60 -12.21
N TYR A 104 -6.84 -1.03 -11.94
CA TYR A 104 -7.61 -1.34 -10.74
C TYR A 104 -8.16 -2.78 -10.75
N ASP A 105 -8.81 -3.18 -11.85
CA ASP A 105 -9.56 -4.45 -11.97
C ASP A 105 -8.91 -5.46 -12.92
N ALA A 106 -7.81 -5.11 -13.58
CA ALA A 106 -7.18 -5.97 -14.56
C ALA A 106 -5.87 -6.55 -14.04
N GLU A 107 -5.69 -7.86 -14.18
CA GLU A 107 -4.38 -8.49 -14.08
C GLU A 107 -3.60 -8.15 -15.36
N ALA A 108 -2.87 -7.05 -15.32
CA ALA A 108 -2.02 -6.58 -16.41
C ALA A 108 -0.54 -6.74 -16.05
N SER A 109 0.31 -6.66 -17.04
CA SER A 109 1.77 -6.67 -16.86
C SER A 109 2.38 -5.66 -17.83
N PHE A 110 3.53 -5.09 -17.47
CA PHE A 110 4.21 -4.12 -18.30
C PHE A 110 4.76 -4.71 -19.61
N ASP A 111 5.08 -6.00 -19.64
CA ASP A 111 5.76 -6.67 -20.77
C ASP A 111 5.21 -8.07 -21.07
N ASN A 112 4.00 -8.38 -20.64
CA ASN A 112 3.38 -9.71 -20.70
C ASN A 112 4.15 -10.83 -19.95
N ASN A 113 5.04 -10.46 -19.05
CA ASN A 113 5.74 -11.41 -18.18
C ASN A 113 4.84 -11.79 -17.00
N VAL A 114 4.56 -13.08 -16.82
CA VAL A 114 3.70 -13.58 -15.75
C VAL A 114 4.20 -13.24 -14.34
N HIS A 115 5.51 -13.06 -14.15
CA HIS A 115 6.11 -12.69 -12.87
C HIS A 115 5.83 -11.24 -12.50
N ASP A 116 5.59 -10.39 -13.51
CA ASP A 116 5.27 -8.97 -13.38
C ASP A 116 3.78 -8.69 -13.47
N GLN A 117 2.96 -9.73 -13.52
CA GLN A 117 1.53 -9.56 -13.56
C GLN A 117 1.05 -8.89 -12.27
N PHE A 118 0.32 -7.81 -12.41
CA PHE A 118 -0.28 -7.09 -11.30
C PHE A 118 -1.44 -7.89 -10.72
N LYS A 119 -1.52 -7.94 -9.42
CA LYS A 119 -2.76 -8.35 -8.74
C LYS A 119 -3.75 -7.20 -8.80
N THR A 120 -5.04 -7.51 -8.96
CA THR A 120 -6.07 -6.47 -8.88
C THR A 120 -6.10 -5.86 -7.48
N VAL A 121 -6.61 -4.63 -7.38
CA VAL A 121 -6.75 -3.96 -6.08
C VAL A 121 -7.55 -4.83 -5.10
N ASN A 122 -8.64 -5.45 -5.56
CA ASN A 122 -9.46 -6.33 -4.73
C ASN A 122 -8.69 -7.57 -4.25
N GLN A 123 -7.85 -8.19 -5.09
CA GLN A 123 -7.01 -9.32 -4.67
C GLN A 123 -6.02 -8.92 -3.56
N VAL A 124 -5.44 -7.72 -3.65
CA VAL A 124 -4.53 -7.21 -2.61
C VAL A 124 -5.28 -6.91 -1.30
N ILE A 125 -6.46 -6.30 -1.39
CA ILE A 125 -7.32 -6.06 -0.22
C ILE A 125 -7.71 -7.38 0.44
N ASP A 126 -8.18 -8.36 -0.34
CA ASP A 126 -8.57 -9.68 0.18
C ASP A 126 -7.39 -10.45 0.78
N PHE A 127 -6.19 -10.28 0.24
CA PHE A 127 -4.97 -10.84 0.84
C PHE A 127 -4.77 -10.30 2.26
N TRP A 128 -4.75 -8.98 2.42
CA TRP A 128 -4.52 -8.35 3.73
C TRP A 128 -5.67 -8.58 4.70
N LYS A 129 -6.92 -8.61 4.24
CA LYS A 129 -8.07 -9.00 5.07
C LYS A 129 -7.87 -10.39 5.67
N ARG A 130 -7.49 -11.38 4.85
CA ARG A 130 -7.22 -12.74 5.35
C ARG A 130 -6.06 -12.78 6.33
N ASN A 131 -4.96 -12.09 6.02
CA ASN A 131 -3.80 -12.01 6.92
C ASN A 131 -4.16 -11.40 8.27
N ASN A 132 -4.90 -10.30 8.24
CA ASN A 132 -5.28 -9.52 9.40
C ASN A 132 -6.52 -10.05 10.12
N LYS A 133 -7.12 -11.15 9.63
CA LYS A 133 -8.39 -11.70 10.14
C LYS A 133 -9.51 -10.64 10.19
N ALA A 134 -9.48 -9.71 9.23
CA ALA A 134 -10.50 -8.69 9.13
C ALA A 134 -11.81 -9.26 8.60
N ASN A 135 -12.93 -8.70 9.08
CA ASN A 135 -14.26 -9.12 8.69
C ASN A 135 -14.53 -8.88 7.20
N ASP A 136 -15.39 -9.70 6.59
CA ASP A 136 -15.87 -9.44 5.22
C ASP A 136 -16.90 -8.30 5.18
N GLN A 137 -17.49 -7.99 6.31
CA GLN A 137 -18.35 -6.80 6.47
C GLN A 137 -17.47 -5.56 6.51
N PHE A 138 -17.95 -4.49 5.90
CA PHE A 138 -17.23 -3.21 5.84
C PHE A 138 -18.15 -2.05 6.15
N THR A 139 -17.56 -0.98 6.65
CA THR A 139 -18.21 0.33 6.71
C THR A 139 -17.88 1.08 5.42
N LEU A 140 -18.90 1.57 4.72
CA LEU A 140 -18.74 2.39 3.53
C LEU A 140 -19.08 3.84 3.81
N ASN A 141 -18.15 4.74 3.51
CA ASN A 141 -18.37 6.17 3.54
C ASN A 141 -18.12 6.75 2.13
N ASN A 142 -18.97 7.67 1.71
CA ASN A 142 -18.82 8.37 0.45
C ASN A 142 -18.43 9.83 0.71
N TYR A 143 -17.47 10.31 -0.04
CA TYR A 143 -16.97 11.68 0.02
C TYR A 143 -16.98 12.27 -1.39
N VAL A 144 -17.20 13.58 -1.46
CA VAL A 144 -17.03 14.37 -2.67
C VAL A 144 -16.04 15.47 -2.33
N SER A 145 -15.03 15.61 -3.13
CA SER A 145 -13.96 16.60 -2.94
C SER A 145 -13.71 17.38 -4.20
N SER A 146 -13.20 18.59 -4.07
CA SER A 146 -12.67 19.34 -5.19
C SER A 146 -11.41 18.64 -5.72
N SER A 147 -11.33 18.48 -7.04
CA SER A 147 -10.11 17.98 -7.66
C SER A 147 -8.95 18.95 -7.46
N TRP A 148 -7.73 18.44 -7.35
CA TRP A 148 -6.53 19.27 -7.36
C TRP A 148 -6.32 19.95 -8.73
N GLU A 149 -6.90 19.39 -9.80
CA GLU A 149 -6.92 19.98 -11.12
C GLU A 149 -8.32 20.54 -11.42
N GLU A 150 -8.43 21.85 -11.51
CA GLU A 150 -9.68 22.60 -11.65
C GLU A 150 -10.58 22.12 -12.82
N TYR A 151 -9.96 21.62 -13.89
CA TYR A 151 -10.68 21.15 -15.10
C TYR A 151 -11.25 19.72 -14.98
N MET A 152 -10.93 19.01 -13.90
CA MET A 152 -11.32 17.60 -13.76
C MET A 152 -12.67 17.40 -13.05
N GLY A 153 -13.22 18.47 -12.50
CA GLY A 153 -14.44 18.38 -11.69
C GLY A 153 -14.23 17.69 -10.34
N PRO A 154 -15.32 17.48 -9.59
CA PRO A 154 -15.22 16.87 -8.27
C PRO A 154 -14.79 15.40 -8.36
N VAL A 155 -13.97 14.97 -7.40
CA VAL A 155 -13.55 13.58 -7.24
C VAL A 155 -14.45 12.91 -6.19
N ASN A 156 -15.00 11.76 -6.55
CA ASN A 156 -15.80 10.96 -5.65
C ASN A 156 -14.93 9.86 -5.02
N TYR A 157 -15.04 9.72 -3.71
CA TYR A 157 -14.32 8.74 -2.91
C TYR A 157 -15.28 7.77 -2.27
N GLU A 158 -14.97 6.49 -2.38
CA GLU A 158 -15.57 5.45 -1.56
C GLU A 158 -14.50 4.96 -0.57
N LYS A 159 -14.74 5.17 0.72
CA LYS A 159 -13.88 4.62 1.78
C LYS A 159 -14.51 3.35 2.31
N TYR A 160 -13.80 2.25 2.16
CA TYR A 160 -14.12 0.96 2.77
C TYR A 160 -13.22 0.73 3.97
N THR A 161 -13.80 0.37 5.10
CA THR A 161 -13.06 0.01 6.31
C THR A 161 -13.46 -1.41 6.72
N TYR A 162 -12.49 -2.30 6.71
CA TYR A 162 -12.62 -3.69 7.15
C TYR A 162 -11.92 -3.82 8.50
N GLU A 163 -12.70 -3.99 9.55
CA GLU A 163 -12.19 -4.10 10.91
C GLU A 163 -11.76 -5.52 11.22
N SER A 164 -10.72 -5.66 12.02
CA SER A 164 -10.33 -6.92 12.66
C SER A 164 -10.90 -7.01 14.08
N ASP A 165 -10.99 -8.20 14.62
CA ASP A 165 -11.54 -8.43 15.98
C ASP A 165 -10.71 -7.74 17.08
N ASP A 166 -9.41 -7.50 16.81
CA ASP A 166 -8.50 -6.79 17.71
C ASP A 166 -8.53 -5.26 17.54
N ASN A 167 -9.29 -4.74 16.55
CA ASN A 167 -9.39 -3.34 16.14
C ASN A 167 -8.06 -2.65 15.82
N ASN A 168 -6.96 -3.40 15.72
CA ASN A 168 -5.61 -2.86 15.53
C ASN A 168 -4.99 -3.23 14.18
N SER A 169 -5.63 -4.10 13.40
CA SER A 169 -5.12 -4.60 12.13
C SER A 169 -6.09 -4.42 10.95
N GLN A 170 -6.83 -3.32 10.95
CA GLN A 170 -7.80 -2.98 9.92
C GLN A 170 -7.18 -2.83 8.53
N VAL A 171 -8.00 -3.09 7.50
CA VAL A 171 -7.69 -2.76 6.11
C VAL A 171 -8.61 -1.63 5.66
N VAL A 172 -8.03 -0.52 5.26
CA VAL A 172 -8.78 0.64 4.76
C VAL A 172 -8.48 0.85 3.28
N HIS A 173 -9.52 1.00 2.50
CA HIS A 173 -9.40 1.28 1.07
C HIS A 173 -10.14 2.54 0.68
N TYR A 174 -9.42 3.51 0.13
CA TYR A 174 -9.98 4.67 -0.57
C TYR A 174 -9.98 4.40 -2.08
N LYS A 175 -11.17 4.17 -2.62
CA LYS A 175 -11.42 3.96 -4.04
C LYS A 175 -11.79 5.30 -4.67
N MET A 176 -10.92 5.81 -5.52
CA MET A 176 -11.08 7.10 -6.19
C MET A 176 -11.81 6.88 -7.53
N LEU A 177 -13.11 7.19 -7.58
CA LEU A 177 -13.93 6.94 -8.76
C LEU A 177 -13.49 7.83 -9.92
N GLY A 178 -13.07 7.22 -11.03
CA GLY A 178 -12.51 7.90 -12.19
C GLY A 178 -11.07 8.40 -12.03
N GLY A 179 -10.48 8.26 -10.83
CA GLY A 179 -9.09 8.62 -10.54
C GLY A 179 -8.11 7.85 -11.41
N ARG A 180 -7.03 8.52 -11.83
CA ARG A 180 -5.95 7.97 -12.64
C ARG A 180 -4.75 7.59 -11.77
N HIS A 181 -3.59 7.40 -12.38
CA HIS A 181 -2.33 7.09 -11.68
C HIS A 181 -1.73 8.35 -11.05
N TRP A 182 -2.26 8.78 -9.89
CA TRP A 182 -1.85 10.00 -9.20
C TRP A 182 -1.47 9.74 -7.75
N TRP A 183 -0.66 10.65 -7.19
CA TRP A 183 -0.39 10.70 -5.77
C TRP A 183 -1.56 11.37 -5.04
N ASP A 184 -1.91 12.60 -5.43
CA ASP A 184 -3.03 13.34 -4.87
C ASP A 184 -4.23 13.35 -5.81
N TYR A 185 -5.40 13.26 -5.21
CA TYR A 185 -6.69 13.29 -5.92
C TYR A 185 -7.55 14.49 -5.47
N SER A 186 -7.20 15.14 -4.37
CA SER A 186 -8.00 16.20 -3.77
C SER A 186 -7.17 17.44 -3.46
N SER A 187 -7.80 18.61 -3.61
CA SER A 187 -7.29 19.88 -3.06
C SER A 187 -7.74 20.12 -1.62
N ASP A 188 -8.72 19.36 -1.11
CA ASP A 188 -9.22 19.51 0.25
C ASP A 188 -8.20 18.91 1.24
N GLU A 189 -7.75 19.69 2.21
CA GLU A 189 -6.66 19.32 3.12
C GLU A 189 -6.90 17.96 3.82
N ASP A 190 -8.13 17.72 4.29
CA ASP A 190 -8.49 16.49 5.00
C ASP A 190 -8.53 15.25 4.11
N LEU A 191 -8.65 15.45 2.79
CA LEU A 191 -8.74 14.40 1.78
C LEU A 191 -7.48 14.30 0.90
N LYS A 192 -6.46 15.11 1.17
CA LYS A 192 -5.13 14.92 0.57
C LYS A 192 -4.56 13.57 0.99
N THR A 193 -3.88 12.91 0.08
CA THR A 193 -3.25 11.61 0.31
C THR A 193 -2.34 11.61 1.54
N SER A 194 -1.55 12.66 1.73
CA SER A 194 -0.69 12.81 2.91
C SER A 194 -1.48 12.88 4.23
N SER A 195 -2.62 13.59 4.24
CA SER A 195 -3.49 13.69 5.42
C SER A 195 -4.17 12.35 5.71
N LEU A 196 -4.69 11.68 4.68
CA LEU A 196 -5.31 10.35 4.83
C LEU A 196 -4.30 9.32 5.38
N LEU A 197 -3.08 9.32 4.86
CA LEU A 197 -2.00 8.44 5.32
C LEU A 197 -1.61 8.75 6.77
N TRP A 198 -1.39 10.02 7.11
CA TRP A 198 -1.00 10.39 8.45
C TRP A 198 -2.11 10.10 9.48
N ASN A 199 -3.36 10.43 9.14
CA ASN A 199 -4.51 10.13 9.99
C ASN A 199 -4.66 8.62 10.24
N PHE A 200 -4.36 7.78 9.25
CA PHE A 200 -4.34 6.35 9.42
C PHE A 200 -3.18 5.91 10.33
N PHE A 201 -1.94 6.30 10.00
CA PHE A 201 -0.76 5.85 10.71
C PHE A 201 -0.71 6.28 12.17
N SER A 202 -1.10 7.53 12.47
CA SER A 202 -1.06 8.04 13.84
C SER A 202 -1.93 7.24 14.83
N ASN A 203 -2.88 6.45 14.33
CA ASN A 203 -3.74 5.58 15.13
C ASN A 203 -3.19 4.14 15.29
N HIS A 204 -2.06 3.81 14.65
CA HIS A 204 -1.50 2.48 14.71
C HIS A 204 -0.13 2.48 15.40
N THR A 205 0.05 1.54 16.29
CA THR A 205 1.33 1.26 16.97
C THR A 205 1.47 -0.24 17.11
N ARG A 206 2.70 -0.74 17.07
CA ARG A 206 2.97 -2.14 17.42
C ARG A 206 2.87 -2.31 18.94
N GLU A 207 2.44 -3.46 19.34
CA GLU A 207 2.52 -3.92 20.73
C GLU A 207 3.88 -4.52 21.08
#